data_57e852d516c6d74936c65a7aae3f8e81
#
_entry.id   57e852d516c6d74936c65a7aae3f8e81
#
_cell.length_a   1.000
_cell.length_b   1.000
_cell.length_c   1.000
_cell.angle_alpha   90.00
_cell.angle_beta   90.00
_cell.angle_gamma   90.00
#
_symmetry.space_group_name_H-M   'P 1'
#
loop_
_entity.id
_entity.type
_entity.pdbx_description
1 polymer ?
#
loop_
_entity_poly.entity_id
_entity_poly.type
_entity_poly.pdbx_seq_one_letter_code
_entity_poly.pdbx_strand_id
1 'polypeptide(L)'
;MKKRYGLPTAIAMVVGIVIGSGVFIKGGKVLAKTGGDLRTGLLAILFSGIICIICSLVFAELSSKYNKVSGVVDYAEVALGNKYAYYVGWFMVTIYTPAIATVVAFFAGLMFCNMCGWRCIDLANGCFSAEMVAVGAGFLLIGYAINTLSPKLAGKLQVSMLVVKLVPLVLIGVVGCIVGLKSGASQSVLDYVNSPEYVPVEGGFFKAVVGFAFAFEGWIMATTINQELEDPQKNLPLALVFGSLFVVVMYMIYIFAMSAVGDANAILGTWPLGQDLSKMVSLPIFGPVVTKIFEACIVVSCLGTMNGVIMAHSRAQYALASRGMGPMVEWFSDVDPQNDFPVKSSLLAMAIAGFWYAWMTCMYWNGPDFFGATHTNWYFGWEPDETCIVTLYAMYIPMFVALMVKNKDFGFMKRFVIPVLGVACCVFLVVCCWIGWGTKACVGYLGFFFVVMAIGRIFMHPEKAVRSLE
;
A
#
# COMPACT_ATOMS: atom_id res chain seq x y z
N MET A 1 -28.53 6.01 1.34
CA MET A 1 -28.18 5.52 -0.02
C MET A 1 -28.99 4.25 -0.32
N LYS A 2 -29.35 3.97 -1.60
CA LYS A 2 -29.99 2.70 -1.96
C LYS A 2 -28.97 1.57 -1.84
N LYS A 3 -29.32 0.49 -1.14
CA LYS A 3 -28.51 -0.74 -1.09
C LYS A 3 -28.45 -1.34 -2.50
N ARG A 4 -27.24 -1.55 -3.02
CA ARG A 4 -27.00 -1.90 -4.44
C ARG A 4 -26.15 -3.13 -4.66
N TYR A 5 -25.34 -3.52 -3.65
CA TYR A 5 -24.30 -4.52 -3.81
C TYR A 5 -24.52 -5.72 -2.89
N GLY A 6 -24.59 -6.90 -3.48
CA GLY A 6 -24.58 -8.18 -2.76
C GLY A 6 -23.14 -8.63 -2.42
N LEU A 7 -23.02 -9.75 -1.71
CA LEU A 7 -21.74 -10.34 -1.28
C LEU A 7 -20.72 -10.56 -2.41
N PRO A 8 -21.07 -11.12 -3.60
CA PRO A 8 -20.08 -11.32 -4.67
C PRO A 8 -19.46 -10.02 -5.15
N THR A 9 -20.27 -8.97 -5.29
CA THR A 9 -19.78 -7.65 -5.69
C THR A 9 -18.88 -7.04 -4.61
N ALA A 10 -19.23 -7.21 -3.33
CA ALA A 10 -18.41 -6.75 -2.23
C ALA A 10 -17.04 -7.45 -2.21
N ILE A 11 -16.99 -8.77 -2.40
CA ILE A 11 -15.73 -9.53 -2.53
C ILE A 11 -14.90 -9.00 -3.70
N ALA A 12 -15.52 -8.84 -4.88
CA ALA A 12 -14.82 -8.30 -6.05
C ALA A 12 -14.25 -6.89 -5.82
N MET A 13 -14.97 -6.05 -5.07
CA MET A 13 -14.48 -4.71 -4.70
C MET A 13 -13.28 -4.78 -3.75
N VAL A 14 -13.33 -5.62 -2.71
CA VAL A 14 -12.18 -5.84 -1.79
C VAL A 14 -10.97 -6.31 -2.58
N VAL A 15 -11.12 -7.37 -3.38
CA VAL A 15 -10.05 -7.91 -4.23
C VAL A 15 -9.50 -6.83 -5.16
N GLY A 16 -10.38 -6.08 -5.78
CA GLY A 16 -9.99 -5.05 -6.72
C GLY A 16 -9.31 -3.82 -6.08
N ILE A 17 -9.59 -3.51 -4.83
CA ILE A 17 -8.93 -2.43 -4.11
C ILE A 17 -7.54 -2.89 -3.63
N VAL A 18 -7.45 -4.08 -3.04
CA VAL A 18 -6.19 -4.61 -2.48
C VAL A 18 -5.21 -5.01 -3.59
N ILE A 19 -5.68 -5.72 -4.64
CA ILE A 19 -4.80 -6.04 -5.77
C ILE A 19 -4.51 -4.74 -6.54
N GLY A 20 -3.31 -4.24 -6.33
CA GLY A 20 -2.77 -3.04 -6.97
C GLY A 20 -1.42 -3.31 -7.61
N SER A 21 -0.58 -2.29 -7.63
CA SER A 21 0.81 -2.39 -8.06
C SER A 21 1.70 -3.19 -7.10
N GLY A 22 1.26 -3.36 -5.84
CA GLY A 22 2.09 -3.87 -4.75
C GLY A 22 2.75 -5.22 -5.02
N VAL A 23 2.01 -6.19 -5.54
CA VAL A 23 2.54 -7.53 -5.81
C VAL A 23 3.61 -7.52 -6.92
N PHE A 24 3.43 -6.69 -7.95
CA PHE A 24 4.41 -6.55 -9.04
C PHE A 24 5.68 -5.86 -8.57
N ILE A 25 5.54 -4.86 -7.70
CA ILE A 25 6.65 -4.06 -7.16
C ILE A 25 7.41 -4.81 -6.06
N LYS A 26 6.69 -5.39 -5.10
CA LYS A 26 7.29 -5.95 -3.89
C LYS A 26 7.65 -7.43 -4.00
N GLY A 27 7.17 -8.14 -5.02
CA GLY A 27 7.42 -9.58 -5.17
C GLY A 27 8.91 -9.93 -5.24
N GLY A 28 9.66 -9.31 -6.14
CA GLY A 28 11.11 -9.49 -6.24
C GLY A 28 11.86 -8.98 -5.00
N LYS A 29 11.38 -7.86 -4.41
CA LYS A 29 11.98 -7.30 -3.21
C LYS A 29 11.88 -8.24 -2.00
N VAL A 30 10.76 -8.95 -1.84
CA VAL A 30 10.60 -9.97 -0.77
C VAL A 30 11.60 -11.10 -0.95
N LEU A 31 11.78 -11.60 -2.17
CA LEU A 31 12.77 -12.65 -2.44
C LEU A 31 14.20 -12.16 -2.20
N ALA A 32 14.52 -10.93 -2.61
CA ALA A 32 15.83 -10.34 -2.31
C ALA A 32 16.06 -10.18 -0.79
N LYS A 33 15.04 -9.73 -0.05
CA LYS A 33 15.12 -9.57 1.43
C LYS A 33 15.29 -10.91 2.16
N THR A 34 14.88 -12.04 1.57
CA THR A 34 15.08 -13.39 2.12
C THR A 34 16.30 -14.10 1.54
N GLY A 35 17.13 -13.41 0.75
CA GLY A 35 18.31 -14.00 0.10
C GLY A 35 17.97 -15.09 -0.93
N GLY A 36 16.78 -15.02 -1.55
CA GLY A 36 16.28 -16.02 -2.49
C GLY A 36 15.57 -17.21 -1.83
N ASP A 37 15.44 -17.22 -0.48
CA ASP A 37 14.68 -18.26 0.22
C ASP A 37 13.18 -18.09 -0.04
N LEU A 38 12.66 -18.87 -0.99
CA LEU A 38 11.25 -18.85 -1.36
C LEU A 38 10.34 -19.28 -0.20
N ARG A 39 10.76 -20.25 0.64
CA ARG A 39 9.94 -20.73 1.77
C ARG A 39 9.70 -19.60 2.77
N THR A 40 10.78 -18.95 3.18
CA THR A 40 10.70 -17.77 4.06
C THR A 40 9.94 -16.61 3.41
N GLY A 41 10.11 -16.38 2.11
CA GLY A 41 9.35 -15.38 1.34
C GLY A 41 7.84 -15.66 1.35
N LEU A 42 7.42 -16.90 1.06
CA LEU A 42 6.00 -17.30 1.09
C LEU A 42 5.41 -17.23 2.51
N LEU A 43 6.16 -17.61 3.54
CA LEU A 43 5.73 -17.45 4.93
C LEU A 43 5.53 -15.97 5.28
N ALA A 44 6.42 -15.08 4.85
CA ALA A 44 6.29 -13.65 5.09
C ALA A 44 5.02 -13.08 4.41
N ILE A 45 4.70 -13.52 3.18
CA ILE A 45 3.47 -13.15 2.48
C ILE A 45 2.23 -13.63 3.24
N LEU A 46 2.25 -14.89 3.69
CA LEU A 46 1.17 -15.47 4.48
C LEU A 46 0.92 -14.69 5.78
N PHE A 47 1.99 -14.37 6.53
CA PHE A 47 1.87 -13.58 7.77
C PHE A 47 1.36 -12.17 7.51
N SER A 48 1.84 -11.48 6.46
CA SER A 48 1.32 -10.17 6.07
C SER A 48 -0.17 -10.23 5.72
N GLY A 49 -0.59 -11.29 5.03
CA GLY A 49 -1.99 -11.54 4.71
C GLY A 49 -2.86 -11.82 5.94
N ILE A 50 -2.37 -12.59 6.90
CA ILE A 50 -3.06 -12.86 8.18
C ILE A 50 -3.24 -11.54 8.96
N ILE A 51 -2.23 -10.70 9.03
CA ILE A 51 -2.31 -9.38 9.66
C ILE A 51 -3.42 -8.54 9.00
N CYS A 52 -3.44 -8.51 7.66
CA CYS A 52 -4.47 -7.81 6.89
C CYS A 52 -5.88 -8.33 7.24
N ILE A 53 -6.09 -9.65 7.20
CA ILE A 53 -7.39 -10.29 7.48
C ILE A 53 -7.86 -9.97 8.90
N ILE A 54 -7.00 -10.13 9.91
CA ILE A 54 -7.37 -9.90 11.30
C ILE A 54 -7.70 -8.43 11.55
N CYS A 55 -6.87 -7.50 11.08
CA CYS A 55 -7.12 -6.07 11.22
C CYS A 55 -8.40 -5.64 10.48
N SER A 56 -8.65 -6.20 9.29
CA SER A 56 -9.87 -5.91 8.53
C SER A 56 -11.13 -6.39 9.25
N LEU A 57 -11.07 -7.54 9.95
CA LEU A 57 -12.16 -8.02 10.80
C LEU A 57 -12.49 -7.06 11.95
N VAL A 58 -11.47 -6.49 12.61
CA VAL A 58 -11.73 -5.50 13.70
C VAL A 58 -12.47 -4.29 13.15
N PHE A 59 -12.05 -3.78 11.98
CA PHE A 59 -12.72 -2.66 11.33
C PHE A 59 -14.10 -3.02 10.78
N ALA A 60 -14.32 -4.26 10.36
CA ALA A 60 -15.64 -4.74 9.97
C ALA A 60 -16.62 -4.70 11.15
N GLU A 61 -16.18 -5.09 12.34
CA GLU A 61 -17.02 -4.97 13.56
C GLU A 61 -17.29 -3.50 13.90
N LEU A 62 -16.32 -2.59 13.77
CA LEU A 62 -16.53 -1.16 13.94
C LEU A 62 -17.55 -0.63 12.91
N SER A 63 -17.40 -0.99 11.64
CA SER A 63 -18.26 -0.52 10.56
C SER A 63 -19.68 -1.07 10.65
N SER A 64 -19.87 -2.26 11.22
CA SER A 64 -21.19 -2.86 11.42
C SER A 64 -22.03 -2.08 12.45
N LYS A 65 -21.36 -1.46 13.44
CA LYS A 65 -22.01 -0.68 14.49
C LYS A 65 -22.14 0.80 14.13
N TYR A 66 -21.13 1.35 13.47
CA TYR A 66 -21.03 2.78 13.19
C TYR A 66 -21.07 3.03 11.68
N ASN A 67 -22.21 3.51 11.17
CA ASN A 67 -22.40 3.83 9.75
C ASN A 67 -21.65 5.11 9.38
N LYS A 68 -20.35 5.02 9.22
CA LYS A 68 -19.45 6.12 8.86
C LYS A 68 -18.89 5.92 7.43
N VAL A 69 -18.56 7.01 6.75
CA VAL A 69 -18.17 7.04 5.33
C VAL A 69 -16.74 7.50 5.06
N SER A 70 -16.11 8.18 6.02
CA SER A 70 -14.78 8.78 5.80
C SER A 70 -13.62 7.86 6.21
N GLY A 71 -13.85 6.55 6.29
CA GLY A 71 -12.81 5.57 6.53
C GLY A 71 -12.18 5.65 7.92
N VAL A 72 -10.85 5.48 7.99
CA VAL A 72 -10.10 5.33 9.25
C VAL A 72 -10.25 6.53 10.20
N VAL A 73 -10.40 7.74 9.68
CA VAL A 73 -10.53 8.96 10.48
C VAL A 73 -11.83 8.96 11.28
N ASP A 74 -12.94 8.54 10.67
CA ASP A 74 -14.23 8.42 11.36
C ASP A 74 -14.22 7.33 12.44
N TYR A 75 -13.56 6.21 12.18
CA TYR A 75 -13.40 5.15 13.17
C TYR A 75 -12.50 5.58 14.35
N ALA A 76 -11.47 6.39 14.05
CA ALA A 76 -10.64 7.01 15.09
C ALA A 76 -11.44 7.97 15.98
N GLU A 77 -12.36 8.76 15.37
CA GLU A 77 -13.27 9.67 16.09
C GLU A 77 -14.18 8.90 17.04
N VAL A 78 -14.83 7.86 16.55
CA VAL A 78 -15.71 7.00 17.36
C VAL A 78 -14.95 6.32 18.49
N ALA A 79 -13.74 5.83 18.19
CA ALA A 79 -12.92 5.11 19.16
C ALA A 79 -12.38 6.03 20.27
N LEU A 80 -11.79 7.18 19.93
CA LEU A 80 -10.98 7.99 20.84
C LEU A 80 -11.32 9.49 20.79
N GLY A 81 -12.32 9.88 20.00
CA GLY A 81 -12.79 11.28 19.90
C GLY A 81 -12.02 12.12 18.91
N ASN A 82 -12.47 13.39 18.75
CA ASN A 82 -12.04 14.31 17.71
C ASN A 82 -10.53 14.60 17.71
N LYS A 83 -9.90 14.67 18.90
CA LYS A 83 -8.46 14.93 19.00
C LYS A 83 -7.63 13.81 18.35
N TYR A 84 -7.99 12.55 18.61
CA TYR A 84 -7.29 11.42 18.02
C TYR A 84 -7.57 11.31 16.52
N ALA A 85 -8.83 11.49 16.12
CA ALA A 85 -9.22 11.54 14.72
C ALA A 85 -8.46 12.61 13.92
N TYR A 86 -8.23 13.78 14.54
CA TYR A 86 -7.41 14.82 13.93
C TYR A 86 -5.97 14.36 13.67
N TYR A 87 -5.31 13.72 14.65
CA TYR A 87 -3.95 13.23 14.47
C TYR A 87 -3.87 12.12 13.40
N VAL A 88 -4.85 11.21 13.36
CA VAL A 88 -4.94 10.22 12.28
C VAL A 88 -5.13 10.91 10.92
N GLY A 89 -6.04 11.88 10.83
CA GLY A 89 -6.27 12.63 9.59
C GLY A 89 -5.05 13.45 9.16
N TRP A 90 -4.37 14.11 10.10
CA TRP A 90 -3.13 14.85 9.85
C TRP A 90 -2.02 13.94 9.32
N PHE A 91 -1.85 12.77 9.93
CA PHE A 91 -0.94 11.74 9.45
C PHE A 91 -1.27 11.28 8.03
N MET A 92 -2.57 11.04 7.76
CA MET A 92 -3.03 10.66 6.41
C MET A 92 -2.70 11.73 5.37
N VAL A 93 -2.91 13.02 5.69
CA VAL A 93 -2.65 14.14 4.77
C VAL A 93 -1.16 14.34 4.51
N THR A 94 -0.34 14.26 5.56
CA THR A 94 1.06 14.74 5.49
C THR A 94 2.07 13.63 5.23
N ILE A 95 1.79 12.41 5.64
CA ILE A 95 2.73 11.28 5.56
C ILE A 95 2.18 10.14 4.72
N TYR A 96 1.07 9.52 5.13
CA TYR A 96 0.61 8.24 4.55
C TYR A 96 0.25 8.34 3.07
N THR A 97 -0.76 9.13 2.73
CA THR A 97 -1.24 9.19 1.34
C THR A 97 -0.21 9.77 0.37
N PRO A 98 0.53 10.85 0.69
CA PRO A 98 1.54 11.38 -0.23
C PRO A 98 2.73 10.42 -0.40
N ALA A 99 3.18 9.74 0.66
CA ALA A 99 4.25 8.74 0.56
C ALA A 99 3.85 7.58 -0.37
N ILE A 100 2.65 7.02 -0.20
CA ILE A 100 2.15 5.93 -1.06
C ILE A 100 2.00 6.41 -2.51
N ALA A 101 1.38 7.58 -2.76
CA ALA A 101 1.20 8.11 -4.11
C ALA A 101 2.55 8.29 -4.82
N THR A 102 3.53 8.80 -4.11
CA THR A 102 4.88 9.07 -4.61
C THR A 102 5.63 7.78 -4.96
N VAL A 103 5.61 6.79 -4.06
CA VAL A 103 6.25 5.49 -4.30
C VAL A 103 5.64 4.80 -5.52
N VAL A 104 4.30 4.81 -5.62
CA VAL A 104 3.64 4.19 -6.78
C VAL A 104 3.93 4.94 -8.08
N ALA A 105 4.01 6.28 -8.06
CA ALA A 105 4.39 7.07 -9.22
C ALA A 105 5.82 6.77 -9.69
N PHE A 106 6.76 6.64 -8.74
CA PHE A 106 8.15 6.29 -9.00
C PHE A 106 8.24 4.90 -9.67
N PHE A 107 7.55 3.91 -9.14
CA PHE A 107 7.52 2.58 -9.73
C PHE A 107 6.76 2.53 -11.07
N ALA A 108 5.71 3.35 -11.26
CA ALA A 108 5.07 3.48 -12.56
C ALA A 108 6.05 3.99 -13.62
N GLY A 109 6.90 4.97 -13.26
CA GLY A 109 8.00 5.45 -14.11
C GLY A 109 8.98 4.34 -14.45
N LEU A 110 9.42 3.55 -13.46
CA LEU A 110 10.32 2.41 -13.64
C LEU A 110 9.72 1.36 -14.60
N MET A 111 8.47 0.93 -14.37
CA MET A 111 7.80 -0.06 -15.21
C MET A 111 7.58 0.44 -16.63
N PHE A 112 7.23 1.72 -16.79
CA PHE A 112 7.08 2.33 -18.11
C PHE A 112 8.41 2.39 -18.88
N CYS A 113 9.49 2.82 -18.24
CA CYS A 113 10.81 2.85 -18.88
C CYS A 113 11.28 1.44 -19.26
N ASN A 114 11.08 0.45 -18.39
CA ASN A 114 11.38 -0.96 -18.70
C ASN A 114 10.58 -1.45 -19.91
N MET A 115 9.28 -1.15 -19.97
CA MET A 115 8.42 -1.50 -21.09
C MET A 115 8.90 -0.86 -22.41
N CYS A 116 9.35 0.39 -22.36
CA CYS A 116 9.87 1.11 -23.53
C CYS A 116 11.31 0.69 -23.91
N GLY A 117 12.00 -0.07 -23.06
CA GLY A 117 13.41 -0.40 -23.21
C GLY A 117 14.34 0.79 -22.97
N TRP A 118 13.86 1.80 -22.22
CA TRP A 118 14.67 2.95 -21.84
C TRP A 118 15.58 2.61 -20.67
N ARG A 119 16.65 3.40 -20.51
CA ARG A 119 17.57 3.24 -19.39
C ARG A 119 16.84 3.56 -18.07
N CYS A 120 16.83 2.61 -17.14
CA CYS A 120 16.23 2.81 -15.82
C CYS A 120 17.28 3.15 -14.77
N ILE A 121 18.51 2.67 -14.96
CA ILE A 121 19.63 2.88 -14.05
C ILE A 121 20.82 3.44 -14.84
N ASP A 122 21.45 4.45 -14.29
CA ASP A 122 22.74 4.94 -14.74
C ASP A 122 23.84 4.10 -14.08
N LEU A 123 24.35 3.14 -14.83
CA LEU A 123 25.38 2.21 -14.35
C LEU A 123 26.70 2.92 -13.98
N ALA A 124 26.97 4.09 -14.54
CA ALA A 124 28.19 4.85 -14.25
C ALA A 124 28.15 5.50 -12.88
N ASN A 125 26.98 5.96 -12.47
CA ASN A 125 26.76 6.65 -11.20
C ASN A 125 26.04 5.77 -10.15
N GLY A 126 25.57 4.59 -10.58
CA GLY A 126 24.85 3.67 -9.71
C GLY A 126 23.50 4.21 -9.19
N CYS A 127 22.91 5.21 -9.88
CA CYS A 127 21.65 5.84 -9.49
C CYS A 127 20.54 5.55 -10.52
N PHE A 128 19.31 5.86 -10.18
CA PHE A 128 18.21 5.80 -11.14
C PHE A 128 18.37 6.90 -12.21
N SER A 129 18.00 6.57 -13.44
CA SER A 129 18.14 7.51 -14.56
C SER A 129 17.22 8.72 -14.41
N ALA A 130 17.68 9.86 -14.93
CA ALA A 130 16.89 11.10 -14.91
C ALA A 130 15.59 10.94 -15.71
N GLU A 131 15.62 10.16 -16.78
CA GLU A 131 14.44 9.87 -17.60
C GLU A 131 13.36 9.13 -16.80
N MET A 132 13.75 8.11 -16.03
CA MET A 132 12.81 7.37 -15.20
C MET A 132 12.21 8.26 -14.11
N VAL A 133 13.03 9.07 -13.45
CA VAL A 133 12.56 10.02 -12.42
C VAL A 133 11.60 11.05 -13.04
N ALA A 134 11.92 11.57 -14.23
CA ALA A 134 11.06 12.55 -14.91
C ALA A 134 9.72 11.94 -15.35
N VAL A 135 9.71 10.69 -15.84
CA VAL A 135 8.47 9.98 -16.22
C VAL A 135 7.58 9.76 -14.99
N GLY A 136 8.14 9.30 -13.86
CA GLY A 136 7.40 9.12 -12.62
C GLY A 136 6.80 10.44 -12.09
N ALA A 137 7.58 11.54 -12.12
CA ALA A 137 7.09 12.87 -11.78
C ALA A 137 5.96 13.32 -12.72
N GLY A 138 6.10 13.07 -14.03
CA GLY A 138 5.07 13.34 -15.03
C GLY A 138 3.76 12.62 -14.73
N PHE A 139 3.83 11.33 -14.40
CA PHE A 139 2.65 10.55 -14.00
C PHE A 139 1.99 11.10 -12.73
N LEU A 140 2.77 11.49 -11.74
CA LEU A 140 2.24 12.09 -10.50
C LEU A 140 1.50 13.40 -10.79
N LEU A 141 2.10 14.30 -11.57
CA LEU A 141 1.51 15.59 -11.95
C LEU A 141 0.24 15.39 -12.78
N ILE A 142 0.27 14.52 -13.79
CA ILE A 142 -0.90 14.19 -14.62
C ILE A 142 -2.02 13.58 -13.75
N GLY A 143 -1.68 12.69 -12.80
CA GLY A 143 -2.64 12.11 -11.87
C GLY A 143 -3.37 13.17 -11.05
N TYR A 144 -2.65 14.13 -10.46
CA TYR A 144 -3.26 15.26 -9.73
C TYR A 144 -4.05 16.17 -10.66
N ALA A 145 -3.54 16.47 -11.87
CA ALA A 145 -4.25 17.30 -12.85
C ALA A 145 -5.60 16.67 -13.25
N ILE A 146 -5.63 15.37 -13.58
CA ILE A 146 -6.86 14.66 -13.94
C ILE A 146 -7.85 14.66 -12.76
N ASN A 147 -7.39 14.38 -11.56
CA ASN A 147 -8.25 14.35 -10.37
C ASN A 147 -8.83 15.73 -10.02
N THR A 148 -8.06 16.80 -10.24
CA THR A 148 -8.47 18.17 -9.94
C THR A 148 -9.39 18.75 -11.01
N LEU A 149 -9.02 18.58 -12.28
CA LEU A 149 -9.74 19.19 -13.41
C LEU A 149 -10.95 18.37 -13.86
N SER A 150 -10.91 17.05 -13.70
CA SER A 150 -11.99 16.16 -14.12
C SER A 150 -12.17 14.98 -13.18
N PRO A 151 -12.74 15.18 -11.97
CA PRO A 151 -12.98 14.10 -11.01
C PRO A 151 -13.82 12.96 -11.57
N LYS A 152 -14.73 13.26 -12.50
CA LYS A 152 -15.55 12.25 -13.20
C LYS A 152 -14.70 11.34 -14.09
N LEU A 153 -13.69 11.89 -14.79
CA LEU A 153 -12.75 11.11 -15.59
C LEU A 153 -11.87 10.25 -14.69
N ALA A 154 -11.35 10.80 -13.60
CA ALA A 154 -10.56 10.05 -12.62
C ALA A 154 -11.33 8.83 -12.10
N GLY A 155 -12.63 9.00 -11.77
CA GLY A 155 -13.48 7.89 -11.33
C GLY A 155 -13.71 6.82 -12.40
N LYS A 156 -13.93 7.21 -13.67
CA LYS A 156 -14.09 6.26 -14.79
C LYS A 156 -12.80 5.47 -15.03
N LEU A 157 -11.64 6.13 -14.99
CA LEU A 157 -10.34 5.49 -15.12
C LEU A 157 -10.11 4.46 -14.01
N GLN A 158 -10.48 4.81 -12.77
CA GLN A 158 -10.33 3.89 -11.62
C GLN A 158 -11.09 2.57 -11.85
N VAL A 159 -12.30 2.63 -12.36
CA VAL A 159 -13.12 1.43 -12.63
C VAL A 159 -12.58 0.61 -13.80
N SER A 160 -12.18 1.26 -14.90
CA SER A 160 -11.68 0.55 -16.09
C SER A 160 -10.34 -0.15 -15.85
N MET A 161 -9.45 0.45 -15.04
CA MET A 161 -8.15 -0.13 -14.70
C MET A 161 -8.24 -1.36 -13.79
N LEU A 162 -9.37 -1.56 -13.10
CA LEU A 162 -9.57 -2.68 -12.18
C LEU A 162 -9.46 -4.05 -12.88
N VAL A 163 -10.04 -4.19 -14.06
CA VAL A 163 -10.03 -5.46 -14.80
C VAL A 163 -8.64 -5.74 -15.38
N VAL A 164 -8.00 -4.70 -15.93
CA VAL A 164 -6.71 -4.82 -16.62
C VAL A 164 -5.61 -5.38 -15.71
N LYS A 165 -5.58 -4.98 -14.45
CA LYS A 165 -4.53 -5.40 -13.50
C LYS A 165 -4.61 -6.87 -13.06
N LEU A 166 -5.78 -7.51 -13.16
CA LEU A 166 -5.93 -8.92 -12.81
C LEU A 166 -5.37 -9.87 -13.89
N VAL A 167 -5.35 -9.44 -15.14
CA VAL A 167 -4.92 -10.27 -16.27
C VAL A 167 -3.48 -10.80 -16.12
N PRO A 168 -2.45 -9.96 -15.95
CA PRO A 168 -1.08 -10.47 -15.80
C PRO A 168 -0.92 -11.28 -14.51
N LEU A 169 -1.56 -10.89 -13.42
CA LEU A 169 -1.47 -11.60 -12.14
C LEU A 169 -1.95 -13.05 -12.27
N VAL A 170 -3.13 -13.25 -12.84
CA VAL A 170 -3.74 -14.58 -12.98
C VAL A 170 -2.99 -15.41 -14.02
N LEU A 171 -2.71 -14.85 -15.19
CA LEU A 171 -2.08 -15.60 -16.28
C LEU A 171 -0.64 -15.98 -15.95
N ILE A 172 0.18 -15.05 -15.48
CA ILE A 172 1.56 -15.35 -15.07
C ILE A 172 1.56 -16.31 -13.88
N GLY A 173 0.71 -16.08 -12.88
CA GLY A 173 0.63 -16.93 -11.71
C GLY A 173 0.25 -18.36 -12.07
N VAL A 174 -0.85 -18.58 -12.76
CA VAL A 174 -1.35 -19.94 -13.07
C VAL A 174 -0.44 -20.65 -14.07
N VAL A 175 -0.14 -20.02 -15.21
CA VAL A 175 0.67 -20.65 -16.25
C VAL A 175 2.12 -20.82 -15.80
N GLY A 176 2.69 -19.85 -15.09
CA GLY A 176 4.04 -19.96 -14.52
C GLY A 176 4.17 -21.11 -13.51
N CYS A 177 3.17 -21.32 -12.66
CA CYS A 177 3.15 -22.49 -11.77
C CYS A 177 3.13 -23.81 -12.56
N ILE A 178 2.30 -23.92 -13.58
CA ILE A 178 2.22 -25.14 -14.41
C ILE A 178 3.55 -25.41 -15.10
N VAL A 179 4.18 -24.39 -15.66
CA VAL A 179 5.48 -24.51 -16.34
C VAL A 179 6.58 -24.86 -15.33
N GLY A 180 6.67 -24.15 -14.19
CA GLY A 180 7.67 -24.40 -13.18
C GLY A 180 7.59 -25.79 -12.54
N LEU A 181 6.37 -26.31 -12.33
CA LEU A 181 6.16 -27.66 -11.82
C LEU A 181 6.53 -28.74 -12.84
N LYS A 182 6.21 -28.53 -14.13
CA LYS A 182 6.53 -29.48 -15.21
C LYS A 182 8.01 -29.52 -15.55
N SER A 183 8.71 -28.38 -15.46
CA SER A 183 10.15 -28.30 -15.76
C SER A 183 11.04 -28.80 -14.60
N GLY A 184 10.48 -29.03 -13.42
CA GLY A 184 11.25 -29.33 -12.20
C GLY A 184 12.00 -28.12 -11.61
N ALA A 185 11.92 -26.95 -12.23
CA ALA A 185 12.59 -25.73 -11.75
C ALA A 185 12.05 -25.28 -10.37
N SER A 186 10.79 -25.58 -10.08
CA SER A 186 10.23 -25.32 -8.74
C SER A 186 10.97 -26.04 -7.62
N GLN A 187 11.45 -27.26 -7.86
CA GLN A 187 12.20 -28.03 -6.86
C GLN A 187 13.58 -27.39 -6.63
N SER A 188 14.28 -26.99 -7.70
CA SER A 188 15.61 -26.35 -7.58
C SER A 188 15.55 -25.05 -6.80
N VAL A 189 14.50 -24.24 -6.97
CA VAL A 189 14.31 -23.00 -6.20
C VAL A 189 13.98 -23.27 -4.73
N LEU A 190 13.18 -24.31 -4.45
CA LEU A 190 12.88 -24.72 -3.06
C LEU A 190 14.12 -25.30 -2.35
N ASP A 191 15.02 -25.92 -3.11
CA ASP A 191 16.26 -26.50 -2.57
C ASP A 191 17.44 -25.51 -2.59
N TYR A 192 17.26 -24.29 -3.13
CA TYR A 192 18.29 -23.26 -3.20
C TYR A 192 18.92 -22.96 -1.83
N VAL A 193 18.13 -23.01 -0.74
CA VAL A 193 18.62 -22.82 0.64
C VAL A 193 19.67 -23.83 1.05
N ASN A 194 19.74 -24.97 0.37
CA ASN A 194 20.72 -26.02 0.62
C ASN A 194 21.98 -25.90 -0.29
N SER A 195 21.99 -24.91 -1.20
CA SER A 195 23.11 -24.69 -2.11
C SER A 195 24.28 -23.98 -1.40
N PRO A 196 25.53 -24.20 -1.85
CA PRO A 196 26.70 -23.46 -1.34
C PRO A 196 26.63 -21.94 -1.63
N GLU A 197 25.80 -21.53 -2.56
CA GLU A 197 25.63 -20.13 -2.99
C GLU A 197 24.64 -19.36 -2.10
N TYR A 198 23.86 -20.08 -1.27
CA TYR A 198 22.87 -19.44 -0.40
C TYR A 198 23.55 -18.69 0.74
N VAL A 199 23.25 -17.38 0.82
CA VAL A 199 23.68 -16.51 1.91
C VAL A 199 22.47 -16.09 2.72
N PRO A 200 22.32 -16.56 3.99
CA PRO A 200 21.22 -16.16 4.85
C PRO A 200 21.23 -14.65 5.09
N VAL A 201 20.06 -14.01 4.95
CA VAL A 201 19.90 -12.60 5.28
C VAL A 201 19.37 -12.48 6.70
N GLU A 202 20.15 -11.85 7.59
CA GLU A 202 19.73 -11.60 8.97
C GLU A 202 18.46 -10.77 9.02
N GLY A 203 17.46 -11.27 9.77
CA GLY A 203 16.15 -10.61 9.84
C GLY A 203 15.35 -10.65 8.55
N GLY A 204 15.73 -11.47 7.55
CA GLY A 204 15.11 -11.51 6.23
C GLY A 204 13.61 -11.72 6.25
N PHE A 205 13.11 -12.63 7.10
CA PHE A 205 11.68 -12.83 7.32
C PHE A 205 10.96 -11.54 7.74
N PHE A 206 11.48 -10.82 8.74
CA PHE A 206 10.87 -9.61 9.27
C PHE A 206 10.89 -8.48 8.23
N LYS A 207 12.00 -8.33 7.50
CA LYS A 207 12.14 -7.38 6.38
C LYS A 207 11.12 -7.67 5.28
N ALA A 208 10.90 -8.95 4.98
CA ALA A 208 9.95 -9.39 3.96
C ALA A 208 8.50 -9.15 4.38
N VAL A 209 8.13 -9.40 5.65
CA VAL A 209 6.79 -9.12 6.20
C VAL A 209 6.46 -7.63 6.05
N VAL A 210 7.34 -6.75 6.47
CA VAL A 210 7.12 -5.29 6.37
C VAL A 210 7.05 -4.85 4.91
N GLY A 211 7.96 -5.32 4.06
CA GLY A 211 7.97 -5.00 2.65
C GLY A 211 6.70 -5.43 1.93
N PHE A 212 6.14 -6.59 2.30
CA PHE A 212 4.93 -7.11 1.66
C PHE A 212 3.63 -6.57 2.27
N ALA A 213 3.65 -5.98 3.46
CA ALA A 213 2.49 -5.30 4.03
C ALA A 213 1.91 -4.24 3.08
N PHE A 214 2.77 -3.56 2.31
CA PHE A 214 2.36 -2.63 1.25
C PHE A 214 1.46 -3.29 0.19
N ALA A 215 1.73 -4.53 -0.21
CA ALA A 215 0.96 -5.21 -1.25
C ALA A 215 -0.46 -5.57 -0.80
N PHE A 216 -0.67 -5.68 0.51
CA PHE A 216 -1.99 -5.92 1.10
C PHE A 216 -2.73 -4.64 1.50
N GLU A 217 -2.12 -3.46 1.35
CA GLU A 217 -2.73 -2.21 1.78
C GLU A 217 -3.92 -1.82 0.88
N GLY A 218 -4.84 -1.02 1.43
CA GLY A 218 -6.05 -0.55 0.72
C GLY A 218 -7.35 -1.19 1.19
N TRP A 219 -7.31 -2.31 1.92
CA TRP A 219 -8.53 -2.99 2.41
C TRP A 219 -9.42 -2.06 3.27
N ILE A 220 -8.84 -1.12 3.99
CA ILE A 220 -9.59 -0.16 4.81
C ILE A 220 -10.57 0.69 3.95
N MET A 221 -10.23 0.93 2.70
CA MET A 221 -11.11 1.64 1.76
C MET A 221 -12.37 0.84 1.44
N ALA A 222 -12.31 -0.51 1.49
CA ALA A 222 -13.50 -1.33 1.30
C ALA A 222 -14.55 -1.14 2.39
N THR A 223 -14.19 -0.66 3.58
CA THR A 223 -15.16 -0.35 4.63
C THR A 223 -16.06 0.85 4.29
N THR A 224 -15.67 1.69 3.33
CA THR A 224 -16.47 2.85 2.91
C THR A 224 -17.73 2.46 2.13
N ILE A 225 -17.76 1.24 1.53
CA ILE A 225 -18.94 0.73 0.81
C ILE A 225 -20.05 0.21 1.72
N ASN A 226 -19.85 0.20 3.04
CA ASN A 226 -20.78 -0.33 4.04
C ASN A 226 -22.23 0.14 3.83
N GLN A 227 -22.43 1.40 3.49
CA GLN A 227 -23.76 1.98 3.30
C GLN A 227 -24.48 1.51 2.03
N GLU A 228 -23.76 0.99 1.05
CA GLU A 228 -24.30 0.52 -0.23
C GLU A 228 -24.49 -1.00 -0.28
N LEU A 229 -24.04 -1.72 0.77
CA LEU A 229 -24.16 -3.17 0.87
C LEU A 229 -25.55 -3.60 1.34
N GLU A 230 -26.05 -4.67 0.75
CA GLU A 230 -27.13 -5.47 1.32
C GLU A 230 -26.59 -6.20 2.54
N ASP A 231 -27.37 -6.22 3.63
CA ASP A 231 -26.98 -6.83 4.92
C ASP A 231 -25.51 -6.57 5.30
N PRO A 232 -25.13 -5.28 5.49
CA PRO A 232 -23.72 -4.90 5.64
C PRO A 232 -23.06 -5.55 6.87
N GLN A 233 -23.81 -5.83 7.92
CA GLN A 233 -23.30 -6.51 9.13
C GLN A 233 -22.82 -7.93 8.87
N LYS A 234 -23.33 -8.59 7.84
CA LYS A 234 -22.95 -9.94 7.42
C LYS A 234 -22.02 -9.92 6.21
N ASN A 235 -22.38 -9.15 5.20
CA ASN A 235 -21.69 -9.19 3.91
C ASN A 235 -20.31 -8.49 3.93
N LEU A 236 -20.14 -7.43 4.71
CA LEU A 236 -18.84 -6.75 4.79
C LEU A 236 -17.75 -7.61 5.45
N PRO A 237 -17.97 -8.20 6.65
CA PRO A 237 -17.01 -9.13 7.23
C PRO A 237 -16.66 -10.30 6.31
N LEU A 238 -17.66 -10.92 5.68
CA LEU A 238 -17.42 -12.01 4.73
C LEU A 238 -16.62 -11.56 3.52
N ALA A 239 -16.94 -10.39 2.95
CA ALA A 239 -16.21 -9.84 1.81
C ALA A 239 -14.76 -9.53 2.16
N LEU A 240 -14.49 -8.96 3.34
CA LEU A 240 -13.14 -8.68 3.79
C LEU A 240 -12.33 -9.96 4.00
N VAL A 241 -12.90 -10.99 4.61
CA VAL A 241 -12.20 -12.26 4.84
C VAL A 241 -11.96 -13.01 3.53
N PHE A 242 -13.01 -13.27 2.76
CA PHE A 242 -12.87 -14.05 1.51
C PHE A 242 -12.10 -13.28 0.45
N GLY A 243 -12.29 -11.96 0.35
CA GLY A 243 -11.53 -11.12 -0.56
C GLY A 243 -10.04 -11.10 -0.21
N SER A 244 -9.70 -10.87 1.04
CA SER A 244 -8.30 -10.88 1.48
C SER A 244 -7.66 -12.27 1.39
N LEU A 245 -8.38 -13.34 1.72
CA LEU A 245 -7.90 -14.71 1.56
C LEU A 245 -7.60 -15.03 0.08
N PHE A 246 -8.50 -14.64 -0.83
CA PHE A 246 -8.27 -14.78 -2.26
C PHE A 246 -6.99 -14.05 -2.70
N VAL A 247 -6.78 -12.82 -2.21
CA VAL A 247 -5.58 -12.04 -2.52
C VAL A 247 -4.32 -12.73 -2.00
N VAL A 248 -4.34 -13.26 -0.76
CA VAL A 248 -3.20 -14.01 -0.19
C VAL A 248 -2.84 -15.19 -1.08
N VAL A 249 -3.82 -16.01 -1.45
CA VAL A 249 -3.61 -17.18 -2.30
C VAL A 249 -3.05 -16.77 -3.68
N MET A 250 -3.62 -15.74 -4.30
CA MET A 250 -3.16 -15.25 -5.60
C MET A 250 -1.75 -14.69 -5.54
N TYR A 251 -1.39 -13.98 -4.47
CA TYR A 251 -0.03 -13.47 -4.30
C TYR A 251 0.98 -14.59 -4.06
N MET A 252 0.64 -15.59 -3.26
CA MET A 252 1.50 -16.76 -3.06
C MET A 252 1.73 -17.53 -4.37
N ILE A 253 0.65 -17.76 -5.16
CA ILE A 253 0.73 -18.41 -6.47
C ILE A 253 1.62 -17.58 -7.41
N TYR A 254 1.42 -16.26 -7.48
CA TYR A 254 2.18 -15.39 -8.36
C TYR A 254 3.67 -15.38 -8.00
N ILE A 255 4.02 -15.23 -6.74
CA ILE A 255 5.43 -15.21 -6.29
C ILE A 255 6.08 -16.59 -6.46
N PHE A 256 5.34 -17.66 -6.19
CA PHE A 256 5.82 -19.01 -6.47
C PHE A 256 6.10 -19.21 -7.97
N ALA A 257 5.18 -18.81 -8.85
CA ALA A 257 5.34 -18.89 -10.30
C ALA A 257 6.57 -18.10 -10.79
N MET A 258 6.73 -16.88 -10.27
CA MET A 258 7.88 -16.02 -10.58
C MET A 258 9.20 -16.68 -10.21
N SER A 259 9.25 -17.31 -9.03
CA SER A 259 10.46 -17.99 -8.54
C SER A 259 10.70 -19.30 -9.28
N ALA A 260 9.66 -20.06 -9.61
CA ALA A 260 9.78 -21.38 -10.23
C ALA A 260 10.16 -21.33 -11.73
N VAL A 261 9.95 -20.22 -12.42
CA VAL A 261 10.35 -20.03 -13.82
C VAL A 261 11.69 -19.31 -13.93
N GLY A 262 11.97 -18.39 -12.99
CA GLY A 262 13.25 -17.71 -12.87
C GLY A 262 14.27 -18.53 -12.09
N ASP A 263 15.55 -18.41 -12.42
CA ASP A 263 16.63 -18.88 -11.57
C ASP A 263 16.78 -17.98 -10.33
N ALA A 264 16.99 -18.55 -9.15
CA ALA A 264 17.17 -17.79 -7.90
C ALA A 264 18.29 -16.75 -8.01
N ASN A 265 19.43 -17.12 -8.62
CA ASN A 265 20.54 -16.21 -8.83
C ASN A 265 20.19 -15.07 -9.81
N ALA A 266 19.42 -15.37 -10.87
CA ALA A 266 18.92 -14.35 -11.78
C ALA A 266 17.95 -13.38 -11.09
N ILE A 267 17.08 -13.88 -10.22
CA ILE A 267 16.16 -13.07 -9.41
C ILE A 267 16.93 -12.11 -8.51
N LEU A 268 17.92 -12.63 -7.77
CA LEU A 268 18.75 -11.82 -6.87
C LEU A 268 19.60 -10.79 -7.63
N GLY A 269 20.12 -11.16 -8.80
CA GLY A 269 20.93 -10.26 -9.63
C GLY A 269 20.13 -9.18 -10.37
N THR A 270 18.85 -9.41 -10.64
CA THR A 270 18.03 -8.44 -11.38
C THR A 270 17.35 -7.41 -10.51
N TRP A 271 17.00 -7.76 -9.29
CA TRP A 271 16.25 -6.86 -8.41
C TRP A 271 16.99 -5.56 -8.07
N PRO A 272 18.29 -5.56 -7.69
CA PRO A 272 19.02 -4.32 -7.44
C PRO A 272 19.12 -3.41 -8.68
N LEU A 273 18.99 -3.99 -9.88
CA LEU A 273 19.08 -3.28 -11.16
C LEU A 273 17.71 -2.76 -11.65
N GLY A 274 16.62 -2.90 -10.85
CA GLY A 274 15.30 -2.41 -11.22
C GLY A 274 14.69 -3.11 -12.42
N GLN A 275 15.11 -4.33 -12.75
CA GLN A 275 14.52 -5.10 -13.84
C GLN A 275 13.16 -5.66 -13.45
N ASP A 276 12.27 -5.73 -14.43
CA ASP A 276 10.93 -6.26 -14.22
C ASP A 276 10.96 -7.80 -14.12
N LEU A 277 10.74 -8.32 -12.93
CA LEU A 277 10.68 -9.74 -12.66
C LEU A 277 9.57 -10.43 -13.47
N SER A 278 8.45 -9.75 -13.70
CA SER A 278 7.35 -10.31 -14.50
C SER A 278 7.76 -10.53 -15.95
N LYS A 279 8.67 -9.73 -16.49
CA LYS A 279 9.25 -9.89 -17.82
C LYS A 279 10.12 -11.15 -17.91
N MET A 280 10.94 -11.41 -16.89
CA MET A 280 11.78 -12.61 -16.86
C MET A 280 10.96 -13.89 -16.97
N VAL A 281 9.79 -13.91 -16.31
CA VAL A 281 8.89 -15.06 -16.29
C VAL A 281 8.03 -15.13 -17.55
N SER A 282 7.48 -14.01 -18.00
CA SER A 282 6.54 -13.99 -19.12
C SER A 282 7.22 -14.21 -20.47
N LEU A 283 8.45 -13.71 -20.65
CA LEU A 283 9.15 -13.79 -21.92
C LEU A 283 9.40 -15.24 -22.39
N PRO A 284 9.94 -16.16 -21.57
CA PRO A 284 10.12 -17.54 -21.98
C PRO A 284 8.80 -18.32 -22.14
N ILE A 285 7.73 -17.92 -21.45
CA ILE A 285 6.45 -18.63 -21.50
C ILE A 285 5.56 -18.16 -22.66
N PHE A 286 5.44 -16.87 -22.86
CA PHE A 286 4.44 -16.26 -23.75
C PHE A 286 5.05 -15.55 -24.97
N GLY A 287 6.37 -15.41 -25.02
CA GLY A 287 7.08 -14.70 -26.08
C GLY A 287 7.00 -13.17 -25.97
N PRO A 288 7.68 -12.43 -26.86
CA PRO A 288 7.92 -11.00 -26.70
C PRO A 288 6.66 -10.13 -26.83
N VAL A 289 5.71 -10.51 -27.68
CA VAL A 289 4.50 -9.71 -27.91
C VAL A 289 3.58 -9.72 -26.68
N VAL A 290 3.30 -10.91 -26.14
CA VAL A 290 2.42 -11.05 -24.95
C VAL A 290 3.11 -10.46 -23.73
N THR A 291 4.43 -10.61 -23.60
CA THR A 291 5.20 -9.96 -22.52
C THR A 291 5.04 -8.44 -22.54
N LYS A 292 5.12 -7.81 -23.71
CA LYS A 292 4.87 -6.37 -23.84
C LYS A 292 3.46 -5.95 -23.41
N ILE A 293 2.46 -6.78 -23.70
CA ILE A 293 1.08 -6.55 -23.24
C ILE A 293 1.01 -6.63 -21.71
N PHE A 294 1.69 -7.59 -21.08
CA PHE A 294 1.73 -7.71 -19.63
C PHE A 294 2.45 -6.54 -18.97
N GLU A 295 3.59 -6.09 -19.51
CA GLU A 295 4.28 -4.89 -19.06
C GLU A 295 3.35 -3.67 -19.11
N ALA A 296 2.59 -3.49 -20.20
CA ALA A 296 1.59 -2.41 -20.30
C ALA A 296 0.48 -2.55 -19.25
N CYS A 297 -0.03 -3.75 -19.01
CA CYS A 297 -1.03 -4.01 -17.97
C CYS A 297 -0.49 -3.67 -16.56
N ILE A 298 0.79 -3.94 -16.28
CA ILE A 298 1.43 -3.61 -14.99
C ILE A 298 1.56 -2.09 -14.84
N VAL A 299 1.97 -1.37 -15.90
CA VAL A 299 1.99 0.10 -15.90
C VAL A 299 0.60 0.65 -15.61
N VAL A 300 -0.44 0.15 -16.29
CA VAL A 300 -1.83 0.56 -16.04
C VAL A 300 -2.24 0.23 -14.60
N SER A 301 -1.80 -0.90 -14.05
CA SER A 301 -2.04 -1.25 -12.64
C SER A 301 -1.43 -0.24 -11.66
N CYS A 302 -0.17 0.18 -11.91
CA CYS A 302 0.49 1.21 -11.11
C CYS A 302 -0.26 2.54 -11.20
N LEU A 303 -0.61 2.98 -12.41
CA LEU A 303 -1.36 4.23 -12.64
C LEU A 303 -2.75 4.19 -11.98
N GLY A 304 -3.43 3.04 -12.02
CA GLY A 304 -4.72 2.85 -11.34
C GLY A 304 -4.61 2.94 -9.82
N THR A 305 -3.58 2.33 -9.22
CA THR A 305 -3.31 2.43 -7.79
C THR A 305 -2.98 3.87 -7.40
N MET A 306 -2.09 4.52 -8.15
CA MET A 306 -1.75 5.93 -7.96
C MET A 306 -2.98 6.84 -8.03
N ASN A 307 -3.83 6.67 -9.05
CA ASN A 307 -5.06 7.43 -9.21
C ASN A 307 -5.99 7.30 -7.99
N GLY A 308 -6.18 6.08 -7.48
CA GLY A 308 -6.99 5.83 -6.28
C GLY A 308 -6.46 6.54 -5.03
N VAL A 309 -5.15 6.50 -4.81
CA VAL A 309 -4.50 7.19 -3.69
C VAL A 309 -4.58 8.71 -3.85
N ILE A 310 -4.37 9.24 -5.06
CA ILE A 310 -4.51 10.68 -5.35
C ILE A 310 -5.96 11.15 -5.14
N MET A 311 -6.96 10.35 -5.52
CA MET A 311 -8.38 10.66 -5.26
C MET A 311 -8.64 10.88 -3.76
N ALA A 312 -8.07 10.02 -2.91
CA ALA A 312 -8.20 10.13 -1.46
C ALA A 312 -7.40 11.32 -0.92
N HIS A 313 -6.14 11.48 -1.35
CA HIS A 313 -5.26 12.55 -0.88
C HIS A 313 -5.79 13.94 -1.22
N SER A 314 -6.30 14.12 -2.43
CA SER A 314 -6.89 15.40 -2.89
C SER A 314 -8.04 15.90 -2.01
N ARG A 315 -8.74 15.00 -1.32
CA ARG A 315 -9.87 15.30 -0.41
C ARG A 315 -9.50 15.31 1.06
N ALA A 316 -8.30 14.85 1.42
CA ALA A 316 -7.94 14.60 2.81
C ALA A 316 -7.86 15.89 3.65
N GLN A 317 -7.26 16.96 3.12
CA GLN A 317 -7.20 18.26 3.83
C GLN A 317 -8.59 18.92 3.94
N TYR A 318 -9.41 18.81 2.89
CA TYR A 318 -10.80 19.25 2.94
C TYR A 318 -11.58 18.54 4.05
N ALA A 319 -11.38 17.23 4.20
CA ALA A 319 -12.04 16.44 5.25
C ALA A 319 -11.64 16.88 6.68
N LEU A 320 -10.43 17.38 6.89
CA LEU A 320 -10.04 18.00 8.15
C LEU A 320 -10.65 19.40 8.31
N ALA A 321 -10.60 20.22 7.27
CA ALA A 321 -11.14 21.58 7.28
C ALA A 321 -12.64 21.61 7.49
N SER A 322 -13.40 20.68 6.90
CA SER A 322 -14.84 20.54 7.10
C SER A 322 -15.22 20.17 8.54
N ARG A 323 -14.28 19.63 9.31
CA ARG A 323 -14.42 19.40 10.76
C ARG A 323 -13.92 20.57 11.62
N GLY A 324 -13.59 21.71 11.01
CA GLY A 324 -13.05 22.87 11.71
C GLY A 324 -11.59 22.70 12.19
N MET A 325 -10.83 21.75 11.63
CA MET A 325 -9.49 21.40 12.06
C MET A 325 -8.48 21.54 10.92
N GLY A 326 -7.20 21.72 11.28
CA GLY A 326 -6.11 21.92 10.32
C GLY A 326 -5.80 23.37 10.02
N PRO A 327 -4.80 23.66 9.17
CA PRO A 327 -4.45 25.01 8.77
C PRO A 327 -5.53 25.61 7.85
N MET A 328 -5.71 26.94 7.93
CA MET A 328 -6.53 27.73 6.99
C MET A 328 -7.91 27.09 6.71
N VAL A 329 -8.65 26.73 7.77
CA VAL A 329 -9.91 25.97 7.72
C VAL A 329 -10.89 26.52 6.67
N GLU A 330 -11.14 27.82 6.68
CA GLU A 330 -12.09 28.46 5.75
C GLU A 330 -11.66 28.35 4.28
N TRP A 331 -10.35 28.38 4.04
CA TRP A 331 -9.80 28.29 2.68
C TRP A 331 -9.84 26.87 2.12
N PHE A 332 -9.56 25.85 2.97
CA PHE A 332 -9.57 24.45 2.57
C PHE A 332 -10.93 23.79 2.64
N SER A 333 -11.93 24.38 3.30
CA SER A 333 -13.32 23.93 3.27
C SER A 333 -14.09 24.38 2.01
N ASP A 334 -13.48 25.20 1.18
CA ASP A 334 -14.07 25.67 -0.07
C ASP A 334 -14.08 24.58 -1.15
N VAL A 335 -15.21 24.49 -1.86
CA VAL A 335 -15.45 23.49 -2.92
C VAL A 335 -15.81 24.24 -4.21
N ASP A 336 -15.18 23.87 -5.31
CA ASP A 336 -15.52 24.40 -6.64
C ASP A 336 -16.97 24.05 -7.01
N PRO A 337 -17.85 25.04 -7.26
CA PRO A 337 -19.26 24.80 -7.54
C PRO A 337 -19.50 24.03 -8.86
N GLN A 338 -18.56 24.09 -9.81
CA GLN A 338 -18.75 23.48 -11.14
C GLN A 338 -18.49 21.96 -11.10
N ASN A 339 -17.49 21.55 -10.35
CA ASN A 339 -17.05 20.16 -10.32
C ASN A 339 -17.40 19.44 -9.01
N ASP A 340 -17.93 20.15 -8.01
CA ASP A 340 -18.16 19.67 -6.64
C ASP A 340 -16.88 19.01 -6.08
N PHE A 341 -15.75 19.77 -6.18
CA PHE A 341 -14.42 19.26 -5.87
C PHE A 341 -13.57 20.28 -5.10
N PRO A 342 -12.83 19.86 -4.04
CA PRO A 342 -12.00 20.76 -3.24
C PRO A 342 -10.65 21.04 -3.91
N VAL A 343 -10.62 21.91 -4.90
CA VAL A 343 -9.43 22.24 -5.71
C VAL A 343 -8.26 22.68 -4.84
N LYS A 344 -8.51 23.54 -3.85
CA LYS A 344 -7.45 24.06 -2.95
C LYS A 344 -6.79 22.95 -2.12
N SER A 345 -7.59 21.99 -1.64
CA SER A 345 -7.10 20.79 -0.95
C SER A 345 -6.24 19.93 -1.89
N SER A 346 -6.65 19.76 -3.14
CA SER A 346 -5.89 19.00 -4.14
C SER A 346 -4.55 19.64 -4.50
N LEU A 347 -4.50 20.97 -4.60
CA LEU A 347 -3.23 21.68 -4.86
C LEU A 347 -2.24 21.53 -3.70
N LEU A 348 -2.72 21.61 -2.45
CA LEU A 348 -1.89 21.32 -1.29
C LEU A 348 -1.39 19.86 -1.31
N ALA A 349 -2.29 18.92 -1.60
CA ALA A 349 -1.95 17.50 -1.70
C ALA A 349 -0.87 17.26 -2.76
N MET A 350 -0.98 17.90 -3.92
CA MET A 350 0.04 17.83 -4.99
C MET A 350 1.39 18.40 -4.51
N ALA A 351 1.39 19.54 -3.79
CA ALA A 351 2.61 20.13 -3.26
C ALA A 351 3.30 19.22 -2.23
N ILE A 352 2.53 18.60 -1.31
CA ILE A 352 3.06 17.65 -0.33
C ILE A 352 3.61 16.39 -1.04
N ALA A 353 2.89 15.85 -2.01
CA ALA A 353 3.37 14.71 -2.79
C ALA A 353 4.62 15.06 -3.61
N GLY A 354 4.71 16.27 -4.16
CA GLY A 354 5.91 16.79 -4.82
C GLY A 354 7.12 16.85 -3.88
N PHE A 355 6.92 17.29 -2.64
CA PHE A 355 7.96 17.25 -1.61
C PHE A 355 8.42 15.81 -1.33
N TRP A 356 7.50 14.85 -1.16
CA TRP A 356 7.83 13.45 -0.95
C TRP A 356 8.54 12.84 -2.16
N TYR A 357 8.14 13.23 -3.38
CA TYR A 357 8.80 12.76 -4.61
C TYR A 357 10.24 13.27 -4.71
N ALA A 358 10.46 14.55 -4.40
CA ALA A 358 11.80 15.14 -4.35
C ALA A 358 12.65 14.48 -3.25
N TRP A 359 12.08 14.25 -2.06
CA TRP A 359 12.72 13.53 -0.97
C TRP A 359 13.18 12.14 -1.40
N MET A 360 12.28 11.35 -1.98
CA MET A 360 12.60 10.03 -2.51
C MET A 360 13.69 10.10 -3.56
N THR A 361 13.59 11.00 -4.52
CA THR A 361 14.59 11.16 -5.57
C THR A 361 15.97 11.45 -4.98
N CYS A 362 16.05 12.34 -3.99
CA CYS A 362 17.32 12.64 -3.30
C CYS A 362 17.89 11.43 -2.54
N MET A 363 17.02 10.65 -1.88
CA MET A 363 17.42 9.42 -1.19
C MET A 363 17.94 8.36 -2.15
N TYR A 364 17.35 8.28 -3.35
CA TYR A 364 17.67 7.30 -4.39
C TYR A 364 18.82 7.71 -5.32
N TRP A 365 19.21 8.98 -5.25
CA TRP A 365 20.30 9.50 -6.10
C TRP A 365 21.67 8.93 -5.73
N ASN A 366 21.85 8.45 -4.53
CA ASN A 366 23.15 7.98 -4.01
C ASN A 366 23.44 6.51 -4.29
N GLY A 367 22.74 5.87 -5.22
CA GLY A 367 23.14 4.59 -5.78
C GLY A 367 22.15 3.42 -5.58
N PRO A 368 22.42 2.28 -6.24
CA PRO A 368 21.58 1.08 -6.23
C PRO A 368 21.48 0.40 -4.86
N ASP A 369 22.33 0.75 -3.91
CA ASP A 369 22.22 0.36 -2.49
C ASP A 369 20.89 0.75 -1.85
N PHE A 370 20.13 1.56 -2.54
CA PHE A 370 18.79 1.97 -2.16
C PHE A 370 17.83 0.82 -1.84
N PHE A 371 17.89 -0.26 -2.58
CA PHE A 371 17.13 -1.49 -2.31
C PHE A 371 17.92 -2.55 -1.55
N GLY A 372 19.20 -2.31 -1.26
CA GLY A 372 20.11 -3.23 -0.60
C GLY A 372 20.22 -3.03 0.90
N ALA A 373 20.80 -4.00 1.58
CA ALA A 373 20.94 -4.12 3.03
C ALA A 373 21.82 -3.04 3.72
N THR A 374 22.41 -2.12 2.96
CA THR A 374 23.43 -1.20 3.48
C THR A 374 22.90 0.05 4.19
N HIS A 375 21.61 0.41 3.98
CA HIS A 375 21.03 1.61 4.63
C HIS A 375 20.51 1.41 6.06
N THR A 376 20.51 0.19 6.59
CA THR A 376 20.04 -0.11 7.95
C THR A 376 20.83 0.63 9.06
N ASN A 377 21.97 1.23 8.74
CA ASN A 377 22.82 1.94 9.68
C ASN A 377 22.69 3.47 9.62
N TRP A 378 21.76 4.02 8.85
CA TRP A 378 21.57 5.45 8.70
C TRP A 378 20.19 5.91 9.19
N TYR A 379 20.11 7.09 9.83
CA TYR A 379 18.86 7.63 10.41
C TYR A 379 17.77 7.94 9.38
N PHE A 380 18.11 8.15 8.12
CA PHE A 380 17.16 8.40 7.03
C PHE A 380 17.05 7.21 6.05
N GLY A 381 17.60 6.05 6.39
CA GLY A 381 17.58 4.85 5.57
C GLY A 381 16.25 4.06 5.61
N TRP A 382 15.12 4.71 5.90
CA TRP A 382 13.81 4.09 5.96
C TRP A 382 13.02 4.31 4.64
N GLU A 383 12.26 3.31 4.23
CA GLU A 383 11.37 3.43 3.07
C GLU A 383 10.04 4.06 3.47
N PRO A 384 9.61 5.15 2.80
CA PRO A 384 8.39 5.89 3.15
C PRO A 384 7.12 5.03 3.13
N ASP A 385 6.97 4.16 2.15
CA ASP A 385 5.79 3.30 2.00
C ASP A 385 5.71 2.21 3.09
N GLU A 386 6.84 1.66 3.51
CA GLU A 386 6.86 0.63 4.55
C GLU A 386 6.64 1.24 5.94
N THR A 387 7.34 2.33 6.25
CA THR A 387 7.24 2.96 7.57
C THR A 387 5.89 3.62 7.81
N CYS A 388 5.29 4.26 6.80
CA CYS A 388 3.97 4.89 6.96
C CYS A 388 2.86 3.84 7.19
N ILE A 389 2.94 2.67 6.57
CA ILE A 389 1.99 1.57 6.80
C ILE A 389 2.13 1.04 8.22
N VAL A 390 3.35 0.74 8.67
CA VAL A 390 3.59 0.28 10.04
C VAL A 390 3.07 1.29 11.06
N THR A 391 3.26 2.58 10.79
CA THR A 391 2.74 3.66 11.66
C THR A 391 1.21 3.69 11.68
N LEU A 392 0.56 3.50 10.56
CA LEU A 392 -0.90 3.41 10.50
C LEU A 392 -1.42 2.24 11.34
N TYR A 393 -0.78 1.07 11.23
CA TYR A 393 -1.12 -0.09 12.07
C TYR A 393 -0.82 0.16 13.55
N ALA A 394 0.25 0.86 13.90
CA ALA A 394 0.50 1.30 15.27
C ALA A 394 -0.61 2.23 15.79
N MET A 395 -1.15 3.11 14.94
CA MET A 395 -2.30 3.96 15.26
C MET A 395 -3.61 3.18 15.39
N TYR A 396 -3.74 1.97 14.86
CA TYR A 396 -4.90 1.10 15.09
C TYR A 396 -4.93 0.52 16.51
N ILE A 397 -3.78 0.32 17.17
CA ILE A 397 -3.70 -0.28 18.51
C ILE A 397 -4.63 0.40 19.51
N PRO A 398 -4.56 1.73 19.77
CA PRO A 398 -5.46 2.37 20.71
C PRO A 398 -6.93 2.34 20.27
N MET A 399 -7.21 2.29 18.96
CA MET A 399 -8.59 2.15 18.45
C MET A 399 -9.15 0.77 18.79
N PHE A 400 -8.36 -0.30 18.63
CA PHE A 400 -8.76 -1.67 18.96
C PHE A 400 -8.95 -1.86 20.47
N VAL A 401 -8.08 -1.25 21.28
CA VAL A 401 -8.26 -1.21 22.74
C VAL A 401 -9.54 -0.47 23.12
N ALA A 402 -9.82 0.68 22.50
CA ALA A 402 -11.04 1.44 22.74
C ALA A 402 -12.32 0.64 22.38
N LEU A 403 -12.27 -0.19 21.32
CA LEU A 403 -13.36 -1.08 20.95
C LEU A 403 -13.68 -2.05 22.09
N MET A 404 -12.67 -2.67 22.70
CA MET A 404 -12.85 -3.62 23.82
C MET A 404 -13.50 -2.96 25.04
N VAL A 405 -13.14 -1.71 25.32
CA VAL A 405 -13.61 -0.96 26.48
C VAL A 405 -15.04 -0.43 26.27
N LYS A 406 -15.30 0.19 25.10
CA LYS A 406 -16.54 0.92 24.84
C LYS A 406 -17.71 0.04 24.41
N ASN A 407 -17.47 -1.03 23.64
CA ASN A 407 -18.55 -1.83 23.04
C ASN A 407 -18.93 -3.04 23.93
N LYS A 408 -19.56 -2.75 25.05
CA LYS A 408 -19.99 -3.77 26.03
C LYS A 408 -21.13 -4.68 25.54
N ASP A 409 -21.82 -4.26 24.49
CA ASP A 409 -22.90 -4.98 23.80
C ASP A 409 -22.39 -6.07 22.83
N PHE A 410 -21.11 -6.07 22.50
CA PHE A 410 -20.54 -7.11 21.66
C PHE A 410 -20.31 -8.41 22.43
N GLY A 411 -20.55 -9.55 21.78
CA GLY A 411 -20.20 -10.87 22.32
C GLY A 411 -18.68 -11.01 22.53
N PHE A 412 -18.26 -11.96 23.36
CA PHE A 412 -16.86 -12.15 23.79
C PHE A 412 -15.85 -12.21 22.61
N MET A 413 -16.19 -12.94 21.54
CA MET A 413 -15.32 -13.05 20.35
C MET A 413 -15.09 -11.69 19.69
N LYS A 414 -16.15 -10.94 19.42
CA LYS A 414 -16.09 -9.64 18.72
C LYS A 414 -15.50 -8.54 19.59
N ARG A 415 -15.70 -8.63 20.90
CA ARG A 415 -15.26 -7.62 21.85
C ARG A 415 -13.80 -7.81 22.27
N PHE A 416 -13.36 -9.05 22.49
CA PHE A 416 -12.04 -9.33 23.05
C PHE A 416 -11.14 -10.11 22.09
N VAL A 417 -11.56 -11.25 21.58
CA VAL A 417 -10.67 -12.15 20.83
C VAL A 417 -10.15 -11.48 19.54
N ILE A 418 -11.07 -10.98 18.71
CA ILE A 418 -10.69 -10.36 17.42
C ILE A 418 -9.84 -9.09 17.65
N PRO A 419 -10.21 -8.14 18.54
CA PRO A 419 -9.36 -6.97 18.77
C PRO A 419 -8.03 -7.27 19.45
N VAL A 420 -7.94 -8.25 20.35
CA VAL A 420 -6.67 -8.67 20.96
C VAL A 420 -5.73 -9.24 19.90
N LEU A 421 -6.24 -10.10 19.01
CA LEU A 421 -5.46 -10.59 17.86
C LEU A 421 -5.06 -9.43 16.95
N GLY A 422 -5.94 -8.46 16.70
CA GLY A 422 -5.62 -7.25 15.94
C GLY A 422 -4.48 -6.44 16.57
N VAL A 423 -4.52 -6.22 17.88
CA VAL A 423 -3.43 -5.57 18.63
C VAL A 423 -2.13 -6.36 18.50
N ALA A 424 -2.19 -7.69 18.67
CA ALA A 424 -1.02 -8.56 18.55
C ALA A 424 -0.41 -8.48 17.13
N CYS A 425 -1.24 -8.48 16.09
CA CYS A 425 -0.81 -8.29 14.70
C CYS A 425 -0.12 -6.94 14.47
N CYS A 426 -0.72 -5.85 14.98
CA CYS A 426 -0.14 -4.51 14.87
C CYS A 426 1.22 -4.41 15.60
N VAL A 427 1.31 -4.93 16.82
CA VAL A 427 2.56 -4.98 17.60
C VAL A 427 3.60 -5.83 16.87
N PHE A 428 3.21 -6.99 16.35
CA PHE A 428 4.11 -7.84 15.58
C PHE A 428 4.68 -7.10 14.35
N LEU A 429 3.85 -6.35 13.61
CA LEU A 429 4.31 -5.57 12.46
C LEU A 429 5.30 -4.47 12.85
N VAL A 430 5.07 -3.79 14.00
CA VAL A 430 6.01 -2.80 14.55
C VAL A 430 7.35 -3.46 14.93
N VAL A 431 7.30 -4.65 15.55
CA VAL A 431 8.52 -5.42 15.88
C VAL A 431 9.24 -5.85 14.61
N CYS A 432 8.52 -6.32 13.60
CA CYS A 432 9.11 -6.66 12.29
C CYS A 432 9.83 -5.45 11.67
N CYS A 433 9.23 -4.27 11.73
CA CYS A 433 9.84 -3.04 11.25
C CYS A 433 11.14 -2.72 12.00
N TRP A 434 11.12 -2.82 13.34
CA TRP A 434 12.29 -2.53 14.16
C TRP A 434 13.46 -3.47 13.87
N ILE A 435 13.18 -4.77 13.75
CA ILE A 435 14.20 -5.78 13.40
C ILE A 435 14.66 -5.59 11.96
N GLY A 436 13.72 -5.34 11.04
CA GLY A 436 13.99 -5.24 9.60
C GLY A 436 14.81 -4.02 9.21
N TRP A 437 14.46 -2.84 9.71
CA TRP A 437 15.13 -1.57 9.38
C TRP A 437 16.27 -1.22 10.35
N GLY A 438 16.26 -1.80 11.54
CA GLY A 438 17.22 -1.51 12.60
C GLY A 438 16.92 -0.21 13.37
N THR A 439 17.55 -0.10 14.54
CA THR A 439 17.24 0.95 15.52
C THR A 439 17.47 2.36 14.99
N LYS A 440 18.55 2.60 14.23
CA LYS A 440 18.87 3.96 13.74
C LYS A 440 17.81 4.48 12.76
N ALA A 441 17.41 3.65 11.78
CA ALA A 441 16.39 4.04 10.81
C ALA A 441 15.03 4.26 11.49
N CYS A 442 14.63 3.38 12.41
CA CYS A 442 13.38 3.52 13.16
C CYS A 442 13.38 4.78 14.05
N VAL A 443 14.47 5.09 14.75
CA VAL A 443 14.60 6.32 15.55
C VAL A 443 14.56 7.55 14.66
N GLY A 444 15.25 7.53 13.52
CA GLY A 444 15.21 8.63 12.55
C GLY A 444 13.81 8.91 12.03
N TYR A 445 13.08 7.83 11.65
CA TYR A 445 11.68 7.95 11.25
C TYR A 445 10.78 8.46 12.38
N LEU A 446 10.90 7.94 13.59
CA LEU A 446 10.12 8.41 14.73
C LEU A 446 10.40 9.90 15.02
N GLY A 447 11.65 10.34 14.92
CA GLY A 447 11.99 11.77 15.04
C GLY A 447 11.25 12.61 14.00
N PHE A 448 11.30 12.20 12.73
CA PHE A 448 10.55 12.84 11.66
C PHE A 448 9.03 12.83 11.94
N PHE A 449 8.47 11.68 12.28
CA PHE A 449 7.04 11.52 12.61
C PHE A 449 6.62 12.47 13.73
N PHE A 450 7.33 12.51 14.85
CA PHE A 450 6.99 13.38 15.98
C PHE A 450 7.10 14.87 15.64
N VAL A 451 8.04 15.28 14.81
CA VAL A 451 8.13 16.66 14.30
C VAL A 451 6.88 17.01 13.48
N VAL A 452 6.49 16.15 12.55
CA VAL A 452 5.28 16.38 11.73
C VAL A 452 4.02 16.42 12.59
N MET A 453 3.91 15.55 13.60
CA MET A 453 2.76 15.54 14.51
C MET A 453 2.74 16.75 15.43
N ALA A 454 3.91 17.24 15.88
CA ALA A 454 4.02 18.48 16.65
C ALA A 454 3.60 19.71 15.83
N ILE A 455 3.98 19.78 14.55
CA ILE A 455 3.48 20.80 13.63
C ILE A 455 1.94 20.71 13.53
N GLY A 456 1.39 19.50 13.40
CA GLY A 456 -0.05 19.29 13.38
C GLY A 456 -0.77 19.83 14.61
N ARG A 457 -0.15 19.70 15.80
CA ARG A 457 -0.73 20.23 17.05
C ARG A 457 -0.95 21.75 17.01
N ILE A 458 -0.11 22.50 16.30
CA ILE A 458 -0.24 23.97 16.17
C ILE A 458 -1.55 24.33 15.45
N PHE A 459 -1.99 23.50 14.52
CA PHE A 459 -3.19 23.71 13.71
C PHE A 459 -4.44 22.98 14.24
N MET A 460 -4.36 22.39 15.42
CA MET A 460 -5.51 21.74 16.06
C MET A 460 -6.35 22.79 16.83
N HIS A 461 -7.56 23.09 16.35
CA HIS A 461 -8.49 24.04 16.96
C HIS A 461 -9.70 23.31 17.57
N PRO A 462 -9.58 22.74 18.79
CA PRO A 462 -10.63 21.90 19.37
C PRO A 462 -11.95 22.66 19.63
N GLU A 463 -11.89 24.00 19.82
CA GLU A 463 -13.06 24.82 20.09
C GLU A 463 -13.97 25.10 18.86
N LYS A 464 -13.39 25.05 17.66
CA LYS A 464 -14.15 25.23 16.40
C LYS A 464 -14.82 23.94 15.91
N ALA A 465 -14.29 22.77 16.30
CA ALA A 465 -14.82 21.47 15.91
C ALA A 465 -16.22 21.16 16.47
N VAL A 466 -16.60 21.80 17.59
CA VAL A 466 -17.91 21.60 18.22
C VAL A 466 -19.02 22.35 17.49
N ARG A 467 -18.72 23.46 16.80
CA ARG A 467 -19.73 24.28 16.10
C ARG A 467 -20.16 23.75 14.73
N SER A 468 -19.46 22.79 14.16
CA SER A 468 -19.78 22.21 12.83
C SER A 468 -20.72 20.98 12.91
N LEU A 469 -21.10 20.55 14.10
CA LEU A 469 -21.97 19.39 14.36
C LEU A 469 -23.36 19.81 14.92
N GLU A 470 -23.58 21.10 15.18
CA GLU A 470 -24.91 21.70 15.43
C GLU A 470 -25.49 22.27 14.13
#